data_4de2028b05a8e4820f910f6be2eb1f1c
#
_entry.id   4de2028b05a8e4820f910f6be2eb1f1c
#
_cell.length_a   1.000
_cell.length_b   1.000
_cell.length_c   1.000
_cell.angle_alpha   90.00
_cell.angle_beta   90.00
_cell.angle_gamma   90.00
#
_symmetry.space_group_name_H-M   'P 1'
#
loop_
_entity.id
_entity.type
_entity.pdbx_description
1 polymer ?
#
loop_
_entity_poly.entity_id
_entity_poly.type
_entity_poly.pdbx_seq_one_letter_code
_entity_poly.pdbx_strand_id
1 'polypeptide(L)'
;MKVLLIAPYVNLNVDSSVYREDFYPSAALLHLAAMLRANNFEPTLVDLNNAVVHSHKDKYLEYCKKVIIESLNECKPDLVGINCLFSGTFPDVLEFAKTVKNHSPDMKVAIGGIHPTSFPKEILTNCKDVDYVAIGEGENTIVALAASIKEKNEKLLSYIKSFAYRDKDGAIRINREKNYIDDLD
;
A
#
# COMPACT_ATOMS: atom_id res chain seq x y z
N MET A 1 4.94 -4.81 -15.86
CA MET A 1 4.14 -3.90 -15.05
C MET A 1 4.88 -3.59 -13.77
N LYS A 2 4.99 -2.33 -13.42
CA LYS A 2 5.74 -1.87 -12.26
C LYS A 2 4.80 -1.58 -11.08
N VAL A 3 5.20 -1.98 -9.88
CA VAL A 3 4.43 -1.79 -8.65
C VAL A 3 5.31 -1.12 -7.60
N LEU A 4 4.89 0.03 -7.10
CA LEU A 4 5.55 0.70 -5.98
C LEU A 4 4.89 0.29 -4.67
N LEU A 5 5.65 -0.25 -3.73
CA LEU A 5 5.19 -0.63 -2.40
C LEU A 5 5.79 0.31 -1.35
N ILE A 6 4.95 0.89 -0.51
CA ILE A 6 5.34 1.90 0.49
C ILE A 6 5.01 1.40 1.89
N ALA A 7 6.01 1.36 2.77
CA ALA A 7 5.82 1.26 4.22
C ALA A 7 5.85 2.67 4.83
N PRO A 8 4.78 3.11 5.51
CA PRO A 8 4.76 4.40 6.19
C PRO A 8 5.77 4.45 7.33
N TYR A 9 6.21 5.65 7.66
CA TYR A 9 6.92 5.89 8.90
C TYR A 9 6.00 5.63 10.10
N VAL A 10 6.50 4.84 11.05
CA VAL A 10 5.78 4.55 12.30
C VAL A 10 6.38 5.42 13.39
N ASN A 11 5.75 6.56 13.67
CA ASN A 11 6.11 7.40 14.81
C ASN A 11 5.61 6.72 16.10
N LEU A 12 6.42 5.84 16.65
CA LEU A 12 6.22 5.39 18.02
C LEU A 12 6.79 6.52 18.89
N ASN A 13 5.95 7.30 19.56
CA ASN A 13 6.35 8.29 20.58
C ASN A 13 7.03 7.59 21.77
N VAL A 14 8.15 6.94 21.52
CA VAL A 14 9.01 6.29 22.50
C VAL A 14 10.13 7.27 22.83
N ASP A 15 10.41 7.43 24.12
CA ASP A 15 11.52 8.24 24.62
C ASP A 15 12.79 8.01 23.78
N SER A 16 13.41 9.11 23.34
CA SER A 16 14.56 9.12 22.44
C SER A 16 15.77 8.30 22.94
N SER A 17 15.77 7.89 24.22
CA SER A 17 16.79 7.01 24.80
C SER A 17 16.66 5.54 24.38
N VAL A 18 15.56 5.15 23.72
CA VAL A 18 15.26 3.78 23.26
C VAL A 18 15.36 3.65 21.74
N TYR A 19 15.87 4.66 21.03
CA TYR A 19 16.09 4.56 19.60
C TYR A 19 17.10 3.46 19.31
N ARG A 20 16.61 2.32 18.85
CA ARG A 20 17.46 1.31 18.22
C ARG A 20 17.83 1.83 16.84
N GLU A 21 19.15 1.90 16.60
CA GLU A 21 19.70 2.11 15.27
C GLU A 21 19.43 0.92 14.33
N ASP A 22 18.84 -0.16 14.86
CA ASP A 22 18.54 -1.38 14.12
C ASP A 22 17.18 -1.24 13.40
N PHE A 23 17.23 -0.76 12.18
CA PHE A 23 16.09 -0.73 11.30
C PHE A 23 15.95 -2.08 10.58
N TYR A 24 14.87 -2.79 10.88
CA TYR A 24 14.49 -3.97 10.11
C TYR A 24 13.58 -3.56 8.95
N PRO A 25 13.88 -3.99 7.70
CA PRO A 25 12.98 -3.78 6.58
C PRO A 25 11.59 -4.33 6.87
N SER A 26 10.55 -3.69 6.34
CA SER A 26 9.18 -4.18 6.48
C SER A 26 9.04 -5.59 5.89
N ALA A 27 8.90 -6.61 6.74
CA ALA A 27 8.72 -7.99 6.30
C ALA A 27 7.51 -8.12 5.35
N ALA A 28 6.41 -7.41 5.64
CA ALA A 28 5.23 -7.40 4.77
C ALA A 28 5.57 -6.93 3.35
N LEU A 29 6.34 -5.85 3.20
CA LEU A 29 6.75 -5.38 1.86
C LEU A 29 7.66 -6.39 1.16
N LEU A 30 8.55 -7.05 1.88
CA LEU A 30 9.45 -8.05 1.31
C LEU A 30 8.66 -9.26 0.78
N HIS A 31 7.67 -9.75 1.52
CA HIS A 31 6.80 -10.85 1.08
C HIS A 31 5.98 -10.45 -0.15
N LEU A 32 5.33 -9.28 -0.14
CA LEU A 32 4.59 -8.77 -1.29
C LEU A 32 5.49 -8.63 -2.53
N ALA A 33 6.71 -8.12 -2.36
CA ALA A 33 7.66 -7.98 -3.46
C ALA A 33 8.14 -9.34 -3.99
N ALA A 34 8.38 -10.31 -3.11
CA ALA A 34 8.74 -11.67 -3.52
C ALA A 34 7.63 -12.31 -4.38
N MET A 35 6.37 -12.20 -3.93
CA MET A 35 5.21 -12.71 -4.66
C MET A 35 5.03 -12.01 -6.02
N LEU A 36 5.18 -10.69 -6.07
CA LEU A 36 5.11 -9.94 -7.32
C LEU A 36 6.22 -10.38 -8.29
N ARG A 37 7.47 -10.52 -7.83
CA ARG A 37 8.59 -10.99 -8.65
C ARG A 37 8.38 -12.40 -9.18
N ALA A 38 7.92 -13.33 -8.33
CA ALA A 38 7.60 -14.71 -8.73
C ALA A 38 6.52 -14.76 -9.83
N ASN A 39 5.66 -13.73 -9.94
CA ASN A 39 4.62 -13.61 -10.96
C ASN A 39 4.98 -12.62 -12.09
N ASN A 40 6.27 -12.35 -12.33
CA ASN A 40 6.77 -11.51 -13.41
C ASN A 40 6.29 -10.05 -13.39
N PHE A 41 6.15 -9.48 -12.20
CA PHE A 41 5.98 -8.05 -11.96
C PHE A 41 7.29 -7.43 -11.45
N GLU A 42 7.40 -6.11 -11.56
CA GLU A 42 8.59 -5.35 -11.17
C GLU A 42 8.29 -4.50 -9.92
N PRO A 43 8.45 -5.04 -8.69
CA PRO A 43 8.23 -4.27 -7.47
C PRO A 43 9.42 -3.35 -7.15
N THR A 44 9.11 -2.12 -6.76
CA THR A 44 10.01 -1.18 -6.09
C THR A 44 9.52 -0.98 -4.66
N LEU A 45 10.44 -0.98 -3.70
CA LEU A 45 10.12 -0.83 -2.28
C LEU A 45 10.60 0.53 -1.77
N VAL A 46 9.73 1.22 -1.03
CA VAL A 46 10.05 2.44 -0.30
C VAL A 46 9.66 2.24 1.17
N ASP A 47 10.66 2.05 2.02
CA ASP A 47 10.46 2.01 3.46
C ASP A 47 10.76 3.39 4.04
N LEU A 48 9.70 4.13 4.39
CA LEU A 48 9.81 5.49 4.90
C LEU A 48 10.40 5.56 6.31
N ASN A 49 10.45 4.43 7.04
CA ASN A 49 11.16 4.38 8.31
C ASN A 49 12.66 4.65 8.10
N ASN A 50 13.27 4.05 7.07
CA ASN A 50 14.65 4.31 6.71
C ASN A 50 14.89 5.76 6.27
N ALA A 51 13.92 6.35 5.57
CA ALA A 51 14.02 7.71 5.05
C ALA A 51 13.98 8.77 6.16
N VAL A 52 13.20 8.56 7.22
CA VAL A 52 12.96 9.56 8.28
C VAL A 52 14.02 9.54 9.37
N VAL A 53 14.72 8.43 9.61
CA VAL A 53 15.76 8.32 10.64
C VAL A 53 16.83 9.43 10.53
N HIS A 54 17.10 9.88 9.31
CA HIS A 54 18.12 10.90 9.03
C HIS A 54 17.56 12.31 8.83
N SER A 55 16.25 12.53 9.03
CA SER A 55 15.58 13.82 8.81
C SER A 55 15.00 14.40 10.09
N HIS A 56 14.75 15.73 10.09
CA HIS A 56 14.15 16.44 11.22
C HIS A 56 12.73 15.93 11.49
N LYS A 57 12.47 15.45 12.72
CA LYS A 57 11.19 14.89 13.16
C LYS A 57 9.97 15.81 12.91
N ASP A 58 10.18 17.12 12.99
CA ASP A 58 9.10 18.12 12.85
C ASP A 58 8.58 18.27 11.40
N LYS A 59 9.28 17.72 10.41
CA LYS A 59 8.93 17.82 8.98
C LYS A 59 8.86 16.45 8.30
N TYR A 60 8.71 15.38 9.08
CA TYR A 60 8.76 14.02 8.53
C TYR A 60 7.75 13.78 7.41
N LEU A 61 6.52 14.32 7.54
CA LEU A 61 5.46 14.12 6.55
C LEU A 61 5.82 14.76 5.20
N GLU A 62 6.36 15.98 5.21
CA GLU A 62 6.83 16.65 3.98
C GLU A 62 7.98 15.87 3.34
N TYR A 63 8.90 15.38 4.16
CA TYR A 63 10.01 14.56 3.68
C TYR A 63 9.54 13.25 3.06
N CYS A 64 8.62 12.54 3.72
CA CYS A 64 8.00 11.34 3.18
C CYS A 64 7.32 11.59 1.82
N LYS A 65 6.55 12.67 1.71
CA LYS A 65 5.90 13.07 0.44
C LYS A 65 6.94 13.33 -0.66
N LYS A 66 8.05 13.97 -0.34
CA LYS A 66 9.16 14.19 -1.28
C LYS A 66 9.75 12.88 -1.77
N VAL A 67 10.08 11.94 -0.87
CA VAL A 67 10.61 10.61 -1.20
C VAL A 67 9.63 9.84 -2.09
N ILE A 68 8.33 9.90 -1.79
CA ILE A 68 7.29 9.29 -2.62
C ILE A 68 7.29 9.87 -4.03
N ILE A 69 7.32 11.20 -4.19
CA ILE A 69 7.32 11.86 -5.51
C ILE A 69 8.58 11.48 -6.30
N GLU A 70 9.75 11.48 -5.67
CA GLU A 70 11.01 11.06 -6.29
C GLU A 70 10.91 9.61 -6.80
N SER A 71 10.40 8.70 -5.96
CA SER A 71 10.19 7.30 -6.33
C SER A 71 9.19 7.11 -7.47
N LEU A 72 8.08 7.89 -7.48
CA LEU A 72 7.11 7.89 -8.58
C LEU A 72 7.76 8.31 -9.91
N ASN A 73 8.61 9.34 -9.88
CA ASN A 73 9.32 9.82 -11.07
C ASN A 73 10.34 8.79 -11.61
N GLU A 74 11.04 8.10 -10.71
CA GLU A 74 12.07 7.13 -11.07
C GLU A 74 11.48 5.82 -11.60
N CYS A 75 10.56 5.20 -10.85
CA CYS A 75 10.05 3.88 -11.22
C CYS A 75 8.85 3.93 -12.18
N LYS A 76 8.08 5.05 -12.21
CA LYS A 76 6.86 5.21 -13.02
C LYS A 76 5.94 4.00 -12.88
N PRO A 77 5.38 3.75 -11.69
CA PRO A 77 4.61 2.55 -11.42
C PRO A 77 3.23 2.62 -12.10
N ASP A 78 2.63 1.46 -12.32
CA ASP A 78 1.25 1.31 -12.76
C ASP A 78 0.29 1.18 -11.55
N LEU A 79 0.82 0.74 -10.40
CA LEU A 79 0.10 0.52 -9.15
C LEU A 79 0.97 0.95 -7.98
N VAL A 80 0.38 1.65 -7.01
CA VAL A 80 1.00 1.97 -5.72
C VAL A 80 0.27 1.21 -4.62
N GLY A 81 0.99 0.39 -3.86
CA GLY A 81 0.52 -0.27 -2.65
C GLY A 81 1.06 0.40 -1.40
N ILE A 82 0.21 0.80 -0.47
CA ILE A 82 0.62 1.43 0.79
C ILE A 82 0.20 0.55 1.95
N ASN A 83 1.17 0.18 2.80
CA ASN A 83 0.86 -0.57 4.02
C ASN A 83 0.30 0.35 5.10
N CYS A 84 -0.68 -0.13 5.87
CA CYS A 84 -1.24 0.55 7.04
C CYS A 84 -1.43 -0.44 8.18
N LEU A 85 -0.36 -0.67 8.94
CA LEU A 85 -0.38 -1.63 10.04
C LEU A 85 -1.15 -1.09 11.25
N PHE A 86 -0.96 0.17 11.60
CA PHE A 86 -1.53 0.80 12.79
C PHE A 86 -2.54 1.88 12.44
N SER A 87 -3.63 1.98 13.19
CA SER A 87 -4.63 3.04 13.04
C SER A 87 -4.04 4.45 13.23
N GLY A 88 -3.01 4.58 14.06
CA GLY A 88 -2.31 5.85 14.27
C GLY A 88 -1.57 6.38 13.05
N THR A 89 -1.16 5.51 12.12
CA THR A 89 -0.49 5.91 10.87
C THR A 89 -1.48 6.15 9.71
N PHE A 90 -2.75 5.85 9.91
CA PHE A 90 -3.76 5.97 8.85
C PHE A 90 -3.91 7.39 8.27
N PRO A 91 -3.88 8.47 9.08
CA PRO A 91 -3.89 9.84 8.54
C PRO A 91 -2.74 10.10 7.56
N ASP A 92 -1.54 9.62 7.86
CA ASP A 92 -0.37 9.77 6.98
C ASP A 92 -0.54 8.96 5.69
N VAL A 93 -1.09 7.74 5.79
CA VAL A 93 -1.39 6.89 4.62
C VAL A 93 -2.35 7.60 3.67
N LEU A 94 -3.35 8.32 4.18
CA LEU A 94 -4.26 9.11 3.35
C LEU A 94 -3.54 10.28 2.67
N GLU A 95 -2.65 10.97 3.37
CA GLU A 95 -1.82 12.02 2.78
C GLU A 95 -0.88 11.47 1.70
N PHE A 96 -0.36 10.26 1.86
CA PHE A 96 0.45 9.60 0.84
C PHE A 96 -0.38 9.20 -0.39
N ALA A 97 -1.56 8.63 -0.19
CA ALA A 97 -2.49 8.32 -1.27
C ALA A 97 -2.86 9.59 -2.07
N LYS A 98 -3.17 10.68 -1.36
CA LYS A 98 -3.43 11.99 -1.97
C LYS A 98 -2.21 12.53 -2.73
N THR A 99 -1.00 12.35 -2.21
CA THR A 99 0.24 12.74 -2.88
C THR A 99 0.41 11.99 -4.21
N VAL A 100 0.13 10.68 -4.23
CA VAL A 100 0.14 9.86 -5.44
C VAL A 100 -0.88 10.37 -6.45
N LYS A 101 -2.12 10.62 -6.03
CA LYS A 101 -3.20 11.11 -6.91
C LYS A 101 -2.94 12.52 -7.43
N ASN A 102 -2.35 13.41 -6.64
CA ASN A 102 -1.94 14.74 -7.09
C ASN A 102 -0.82 14.67 -8.13
N HIS A 103 0.09 13.70 -8.02
CA HIS A 103 1.15 13.47 -8.99
C HIS A 103 0.60 12.87 -10.30
N SER A 104 -0.32 11.91 -10.20
CA SER A 104 -0.97 11.26 -11.34
C SER A 104 -2.40 10.82 -10.94
N PRO A 105 -3.45 11.53 -11.38
CA PRO A 105 -4.84 11.22 -11.01
C PRO A 105 -5.29 9.80 -11.40
N ASP A 106 -4.76 9.27 -12.49
CA ASP A 106 -5.10 7.93 -13.01
C ASP A 106 -4.35 6.80 -12.32
N MET A 107 -3.30 7.13 -11.53
CA MET A 107 -2.51 6.16 -10.79
C MET A 107 -3.39 5.36 -9.84
N LYS A 108 -3.28 4.04 -9.87
CA LYS A 108 -4.05 3.17 -9.00
C LYS A 108 -3.38 3.06 -7.63
N VAL A 109 -4.18 3.27 -6.57
CA VAL A 109 -3.72 3.21 -5.17
C VAL A 109 -4.47 2.11 -4.44
N ALA A 110 -3.72 1.14 -3.92
CA ALA A 110 -4.20 0.09 -3.04
C ALA A 110 -3.63 0.29 -1.62
N ILE A 111 -4.43 0.04 -0.61
CA ILE A 111 -3.95 -0.01 0.78
C ILE A 111 -4.24 -1.38 1.40
N GLY A 112 -3.37 -1.82 2.29
CA GLY A 112 -3.50 -3.09 3.01
C GLY A 112 -2.90 -3.00 4.42
N GLY A 113 -3.09 -4.05 5.20
CA GLY A 113 -2.66 -4.14 6.60
C GLY A 113 -3.84 -4.20 7.56
N ILE A 114 -3.56 -4.17 8.88
CA ILE A 114 -4.58 -4.45 9.92
C ILE A 114 -5.69 -3.39 9.93
N HIS A 115 -5.34 -2.10 9.82
CA HIS A 115 -6.34 -1.05 9.85
C HIS A 115 -7.29 -1.11 8.64
N PRO A 116 -6.83 -1.18 7.38
CA PRO A 116 -7.71 -1.33 6.22
C PRO A 116 -8.54 -2.61 6.23
N THR A 117 -8.00 -3.70 6.77
CA THR A 117 -8.74 -4.96 6.97
C THR A 117 -9.98 -4.78 7.84
N SER A 118 -9.88 -3.92 8.87
CA SER A 118 -10.96 -3.68 9.81
C SER A 118 -12.04 -2.73 9.27
N PHE A 119 -11.68 -1.79 8.39
CA PHE A 119 -12.55 -0.69 7.94
C PHE A 119 -12.61 -0.51 6.41
N PRO A 120 -12.70 -1.59 5.59
CA PRO A 120 -12.57 -1.46 4.14
C PRO A 120 -13.69 -0.62 3.50
N LYS A 121 -14.92 -0.73 4.02
CA LYS A 121 -16.08 0.00 3.50
C LYS A 121 -15.99 1.49 3.84
N GLU A 122 -15.67 1.80 5.08
CA GLU A 122 -15.54 3.17 5.58
C GLU A 122 -14.44 3.92 4.83
N ILE A 123 -13.32 3.27 4.60
CA ILE A 123 -12.19 3.82 3.84
C ILE A 123 -12.64 4.14 2.40
N LEU A 124 -13.18 3.19 1.69
CA LEU A 124 -13.62 3.42 0.32
C LEU A 124 -14.78 4.42 0.22
N THR A 125 -15.63 4.53 1.25
CA THR A 125 -16.71 5.53 1.27
C THR A 125 -16.16 6.95 1.40
N ASN A 126 -15.16 7.14 2.27
CA ASN A 126 -14.72 8.47 2.68
C ASN A 126 -13.42 8.95 2.00
N CYS A 127 -12.63 8.03 1.42
CA CYS A 127 -11.30 8.33 0.88
C CYS A 127 -11.28 8.07 -0.63
N LYS A 128 -11.45 9.13 -1.43
CA LYS A 128 -11.49 9.03 -2.90
C LYS A 128 -10.11 8.72 -3.52
N ASP A 129 -9.04 9.05 -2.81
CA ASP A 129 -7.67 8.83 -3.26
C ASP A 129 -7.22 7.36 -3.10
N VAL A 130 -8.04 6.53 -2.47
CA VAL A 130 -7.84 5.08 -2.35
C VAL A 130 -8.78 4.37 -3.30
N ASP A 131 -8.25 3.59 -4.24
CA ASP A 131 -9.05 2.81 -5.21
C ASP A 131 -9.40 1.43 -4.67
N TYR A 132 -8.47 0.79 -3.93
CA TYR A 132 -8.55 -0.61 -3.55
C TYR A 132 -8.12 -0.83 -2.09
N VAL A 133 -8.74 -1.82 -1.45
CA VAL A 133 -8.37 -2.27 -0.10
C VAL A 133 -8.13 -3.78 -0.12
N ALA A 134 -6.91 -4.20 0.23
CA ALA A 134 -6.60 -5.59 0.52
C ALA A 134 -7.01 -5.92 1.96
N ILE A 135 -7.70 -7.04 2.15
CA ILE A 135 -8.26 -7.49 3.43
C ILE A 135 -7.49 -8.73 3.90
N GLY A 136 -6.91 -8.70 5.10
CA GLY A 136 -6.08 -9.80 5.61
C GLY A 136 -4.74 -9.89 4.90
N GLU A 137 -4.35 -11.11 4.46
CA GLU A 137 -3.11 -11.37 3.75
C GLU A 137 -3.13 -10.78 2.34
N GLY A 138 -2.11 -10.01 2.01
CA GLY A 138 -2.07 -9.21 0.79
C GLY A 138 -1.36 -9.86 -0.40
N GLU A 139 -0.63 -10.95 -0.19
CA GLU A 139 0.32 -11.53 -1.14
C GLU A 139 -0.37 -11.97 -2.44
N ASN A 140 -1.37 -12.82 -2.34
CA ASN A 140 -2.14 -13.27 -3.50
C ASN A 140 -3.02 -12.14 -4.06
N THR A 141 -3.54 -11.27 -3.18
CA THR A 141 -4.40 -10.15 -3.54
C THR A 141 -3.65 -9.13 -4.42
N ILE A 142 -2.42 -8.78 -4.05
CA ILE A 142 -1.63 -7.80 -4.83
C ILE A 142 -1.23 -8.35 -6.21
N VAL A 143 -0.94 -9.65 -6.32
CA VAL A 143 -0.64 -10.30 -7.60
C VAL A 143 -1.88 -10.31 -8.51
N ALA A 144 -3.03 -10.72 -7.99
CA ALA A 144 -4.29 -10.73 -8.74
C ALA A 144 -4.71 -9.32 -9.18
N LEU A 145 -4.54 -8.31 -8.31
CA LEU A 145 -4.80 -6.91 -8.63
C LEU A 145 -3.86 -6.41 -9.74
N ALA A 146 -2.56 -6.68 -9.61
CA ALA A 146 -1.58 -6.30 -10.62
C ALA A 146 -1.90 -6.95 -11.98
N ALA A 147 -2.31 -8.22 -12.00
CA ALA A 147 -2.74 -8.89 -13.22
C ALA A 147 -3.97 -8.22 -13.85
N SER A 148 -4.99 -7.92 -13.04
CA SER A 148 -6.21 -7.23 -13.50
C SER A 148 -5.92 -5.88 -14.15
N ILE A 149 -5.03 -5.08 -13.53
CA ILE A 149 -4.61 -3.77 -14.04
C ILE A 149 -3.82 -3.93 -15.34
N LYS A 150 -2.87 -4.87 -15.39
CA LYS A 150 -2.05 -5.17 -16.58
C LYS A 150 -2.91 -5.56 -17.78
N GLU A 151 -3.95 -6.37 -17.55
CA GLU A 151 -4.88 -6.84 -18.58
C GLU A 151 -5.97 -5.80 -18.91
N LYS A 152 -6.03 -4.70 -18.17
CA LYS A 152 -7.11 -3.69 -18.27
C LYS A 152 -8.51 -4.30 -18.19
N ASN A 153 -8.65 -5.33 -17.36
CA ASN A 153 -9.88 -6.12 -17.23
C ASN A 153 -10.47 -5.98 -15.82
N GLU A 154 -11.31 -4.96 -15.63
CA GLU A 154 -11.98 -4.71 -14.35
C GLU A 154 -12.94 -5.83 -13.90
N LYS A 155 -13.38 -6.70 -14.81
CA LYS A 155 -14.22 -7.85 -14.43
C LYS A 155 -13.45 -8.82 -13.50
N LEU A 156 -12.11 -8.86 -13.61
CA LEU A 156 -11.28 -9.69 -12.74
C LEU A 156 -11.33 -9.25 -11.27
N LEU A 157 -11.62 -7.97 -10.99
CA LEU A 157 -11.71 -7.47 -9.62
C LEU A 157 -12.75 -8.22 -8.78
N SER A 158 -13.85 -8.68 -9.41
CA SER A 158 -14.89 -9.44 -8.72
C SER A 158 -14.44 -10.84 -8.26
N TYR A 159 -13.37 -11.36 -8.81
CA TYR A 159 -12.80 -12.67 -8.46
C TYR A 159 -11.63 -12.59 -7.49
N ILE A 160 -11.13 -11.37 -7.20
CA ILE A 160 -10.05 -11.20 -6.21
C ILE A 160 -10.64 -11.44 -4.82
N LYS A 161 -10.10 -12.44 -4.12
CA LYS A 161 -10.51 -12.79 -2.76
C LYS A 161 -9.97 -11.77 -1.74
N SER A 162 -10.62 -11.63 -0.60
CA SER A 162 -10.19 -10.76 0.49
C SER A 162 -9.89 -9.33 0.00
N PHE A 163 -10.84 -8.72 -0.71
CA PHE A 163 -10.61 -7.51 -1.47
C PHE A 163 -11.84 -6.59 -1.48
N ALA A 164 -11.61 -5.28 -1.44
CA ALA A 164 -12.67 -4.30 -1.61
C ALA A 164 -12.28 -3.23 -2.63
N TYR A 165 -13.26 -2.76 -3.40
CA TYR A 165 -13.07 -1.78 -4.46
C TYR A 165 -14.36 -1.02 -4.76
N ARG A 166 -14.26 0.12 -5.48
CA ARG A 166 -15.42 0.77 -6.11
C ARG A 166 -15.58 0.22 -7.52
N ASP A 167 -16.80 -0.21 -7.85
CA ASP A 167 -17.12 -0.57 -9.22
C ASP A 167 -17.34 0.69 -10.09
N LYS A 168 -17.55 0.47 -11.38
CA LYS A 168 -17.78 1.54 -12.37
C LYS A 168 -18.97 2.44 -12.07
N ASP A 169 -19.93 1.95 -11.30
CA ASP A 169 -21.13 2.69 -10.91
C ASP A 169 -20.90 3.42 -9.56
N GLY A 170 -19.70 3.33 -9.00
CA GLY A 170 -19.31 3.94 -7.73
C GLY A 170 -19.75 3.13 -6.51
N ALA A 171 -20.37 1.97 -6.69
CA ALA A 171 -20.77 1.11 -5.58
C ALA A 171 -19.56 0.37 -4.99
N ILE A 172 -19.53 0.26 -3.66
CA ILE A 172 -18.48 -0.45 -2.96
C ILE A 172 -18.79 -1.94 -2.97
N ARG A 173 -17.84 -2.72 -3.50
CA ARG A 173 -17.87 -4.18 -3.53
C ARG A 173 -16.85 -4.72 -2.53
N ILE A 174 -17.24 -5.75 -1.78
CA ILE A 174 -16.37 -6.41 -0.81
C ILE A 174 -16.44 -7.92 -1.04
N ASN A 175 -15.34 -8.49 -1.49
CA ASN A 175 -15.18 -9.92 -1.69
C ASN A 175 -14.59 -10.51 -0.41
N ARG A 176 -15.44 -11.15 0.42
CA ARG A 176 -15.05 -11.68 1.74
C ARG A 176 -14.51 -13.11 1.72
N GLU A 177 -14.43 -13.72 0.55
CA GLU A 177 -13.86 -15.05 0.44
C GLU A 177 -12.41 -15.01 0.91
N LYS A 178 -12.06 -15.88 1.87
CA LYS A 178 -10.74 -15.86 2.50
C LYS A 178 -9.68 -16.36 1.54
N ASN A 179 -8.55 -15.67 1.56
CA ASN A 179 -7.38 -15.98 0.75
C ASN A 179 -6.21 -16.31 1.70
N TYR A 180 -6.16 -17.56 2.13
CA TYR A 180 -5.03 -18.02 2.94
C TYR A 180 -3.87 -18.45 2.04
N ILE A 181 -2.65 -18.25 2.53
CA ILE A 181 -1.45 -18.84 1.94
C ILE A 181 -1.41 -20.29 2.43
N ASP A 182 -1.47 -21.24 1.49
CA ASP A 182 -1.48 -22.69 1.82
C ASP A 182 -0.08 -23.21 2.19
N ASP A 183 0.98 -22.50 1.75
CA ASP A 183 2.38 -22.85 1.99
C ASP A 183 3.13 -21.60 2.45
N LEU A 184 3.72 -21.66 3.63
CA LEU A 184 4.47 -20.57 4.26
C LEU A 184 5.99 -20.77 4.20
N ASP A 185 6.48 -21.91 3.65
CA ASP A 185 7.89 -22.27 3.57
C ASP A 185 8.55 -21.86 2.25
#